data_99aecf9eccf9547bbf289282d7d217f6
#
_entry.id   99aecf9eccf9547bbf289282d7d217f6
#
_cell.length_a   1.000
_cell.length_b   1.000
_cell.length_c   1.000
_cell.angle_alpha   90.00
_cell.angle_beta   90.00
_cell.angle_gamma   90.00
#
_symmetry.space_group_name_H-M   'P 1'
#
loop_
_entity.id
_entity.type
_entity.pdbx_description
1 polymer ?
#
loop_
_entity_poly.entity_id
_entity_poly.type
_entity_poly.pdbx_seq_one_letter_code
_entity_poly.pdbx_strand_id
1 'polypeptide(L)'
;MRLRSLASLSTFLAAGLLAGCASFTLDEEPLPYVPRNFAGEPRLPDTIRRVVLLPVAGAATGARPEELDAALLAALQQAQRFEVVPLARDACRRRYGAEAFNSTAALPPDFLATLGREHAADAVLFVDVTTRRFYPPLTLGLRARLATVADVRLVWTYDEVIAADDPAVVVAVRRRQYQPGSPVDSGLATRQSPARFGAFAAELMFSTLPSR
;
A
#
# COMPACT_ATOMS: atom_id res chain seq x y z
N MET A 1 -28.34 -18.77 -77.00
CA MET A 1 -28.03 -19.77 -75.98
C MET A 1 -26.72 -19.42 -75.29
N ARG A 2 -26.63 -19.31 -73.95
CA ARG A 2 -25.55 -18.94 -73.07
C ARG A 2 -25.51 -17.49 -72.61
N LEU A 3 -26.41 -17.14 -71.69
CA LEU A 3 -26.29 -15.99 -70.76
C LEU A 3 -26.87 -16.35 -69.38
N ARG A 4 -26.34 -17.40 -68.73
CA ARG A 4 -26.82 -17.81 -67.41
C ARG A 4 -25.72 -18.17 -66.44
N SER A 5 -24.47 -17.77 -66.68
CA SER A 5 -23.34 -18.26 -65.85
C SER A 5 -22.51 -17.16 -65.13
N LEU A 6 -22.91 -15.90 -65.13
CA LEU A 6 -22.16 -14.82 -64.51
C LEU A 6 -22.82 -14.22 -63.27
N ALA A 7 -24.04 -14.61 -62.93
CA ALA A 7 -24.74 -14.07 -61.75
C ALA A 7 -24.48 -14.82 -60.46
N SER A 8 -23.87 -16.02 -60.50
CA SER A 8 -23.66 -16.87 -59.31
C SER A 8 -22.32 -16.61 -58.61
N LEU A 9 -21.38 -15.92 -59.27
CA LEU A 9 -20.03 -15.70 -58.68
C LEU A 9 -19.94 -14.44 -57.82
N SER A 10 -20.85 -13.47 -58.03
CA SER A 10 -20.88 -12.20 -57.28
C SER A 10 -21.48 -12.33 -55.88
N THR A 11 -22.35 -13.33 -55.67
CA THR A 11 -23.04 -13.51 -54.38
C THR A 11 -22.19 -14.15 -53.29
N PHE A 12 -21.20 -14.94 -53.69
CA PHE A 12 -20.26 -15.57 -52.71
C PHE A 12 -19.16 -14.64 -52.23
N LEU A 13 -18.83 -13.57 -52.95
CA LEU A 13 -17.79 -12.62 -52.55
C LEU A 13 -18.31 -11.59 -51.54
N ALA A 14 -19.60 -11.31 -51.51
CA ALA A 14 -20.20 -10.37 -50.54
C ALA A 14 -20.44 -10.97 -49.13
N ALA A 15 -20.55 -12.30 -49.03
CA ALA A 15 -20.75 -12.99 -47.73
C ALA A 15 -19.49 -13.15 -46.92
N GLY A 16 -18.29 -13.04 -47.53
CA GLY A 16 -17.00 -13.20 -46.85
C GLY A 16 -16.50 -11.95 -46.10
N LEU A 17 -17.08 -10.77 -46.35
CA LEU A 17 -16.64 -9.51 -45.74
C LEU A 17 -17.35 -9.13 -44.44
N LEU A 18 -18.35 -9.88 -44.00
CA LEU A 18 -19.12 -9.63 -42.76
C LEU A 18 -18.68 -10.50 -41.59
N ALA A 19 -17.71 -11.41 -41.75
CA ALA A 19 -17.23 -12.28 -40.69
C ALA A 19 -16.01 -11.72 -39.93
N GLY A 20 -15.60 -10.48 -40.19
CA GLY A 20 -14.39 -9.87 -39.66
C GLY A 20 -14.57 -8.98 -38.41
N CYS A 21 -15.77 -8.91 -37.84
CA CYS A 21 -16.01 -8.02 -36.68
C CYS A 21 -16.58 -8.80 -35.50
N ALA A 22 -15.80 -9.62 -34.86
CA ALA A 22 -16.19 -10.10 -33.52
C ALA A 22 -15.01 -10.73 -32.82
N SER A 23 -14.12 -9.92 -32.27
CA SER A 23 -13.35 -10.25 -31.07
C SER A 23 -12.85 -8.95 -30.49
N PHE A 24 -13.73 -8.00 -30.21
CA PHE A 24 -13.51 -7.08 -29.12
C PHE A 24 -13.74 -7.91 -27.85
N THR A 25 -12.72 -8.61 -27.41
CA THR A 25 -12.65 -8.97 -26.01
C THR A 25 -12.65 -7.63 -25.28
N LEU A 26 -13.78 -7.29 -24.66
CA LEU A 26 -13.80 -6.26 -23.63
C LEU A 26 -12.73 -6.73 -22.64
N ASP A 27 -11.57 -6.06 -22.63
CA ASP A 27 -10.57 -6.29 -21.59
C ASP A 27 -11.31 -6.12 -20.28
N GLU A 28 -11.52 -7.24 -19.58
CA GLU A 28 -12.20 -7.24 -18.30
C GLU A 28 -11.41 -6.34 -17.37
N GLU A 29 -12.05 -5.28 -16.84
CA GLU A 29 -11.37 -4.32 -15.98
C GLU A 29 -10.68 -5.09 -14.83
N PRO A 30 -9.36 -4.91 -14.61
CA PRO A 30 -8.66 -5.67 -13.59
C PRO A 30 -9.33 -5.46 -12.23
N LEU A 31 -9.29 -6.48 -11.39
CA LEU A 31 -9.72 -6.35 -10.01
C LEU A 31 -8.82 -5.33 -9.29
N PRO A 32 -9.37 -4.56 -8.31
CA PRO A 32 -8.58 -3.63 -7.55
C PRO A 32 -7.48 -4.35 -6.76
N TYR A 33 -6.34 -3.70 -6.65
CA TYR A 33 -5.22 -4.22 -5.87
C TYR A 33 -5.62 -4.48 -4.42
N VAL A 34 -5.29 -5.67 -3.94
CA VAL A 34 -5.43 -6.08 -2.54
C VAL A 34 -4.08 -6.64 -2.10
N PRO A 35 -3.51 -6.18 -0.97
CA PRO A 35 -2.28 -6.74 -0.44
C PRO A 35 -2.39 -8.25 -0.19
N ARG A 36 -1.30 -8.98 -0.43
CA ARG A 36 -1.25 -10.45 -0.31
C ARG A 36 -0.15 -10.95 0.61
N ASN A 37 0.94 -10.19 0.74
CA ASN A 37 2.08 -10.57 1.57
C ASN A 37 2.00 -9.89 2.94
N PHE A 38 1.07 -10.36 3.73
CA PHE A 38 0.92 -10.01 5.15
C PHE A 38 0.53 -11.24 5.96
N ALA A 39 0.88 -11.21 7.24
CA ALA A 39 0.47 -12.23 8.20
C ALA A 39 0.14 -11.57 9.53
N GLY A 40 -0.82 -12.12 10.23
CA GLY A 40 -1.22 -11.59 11.53
C GLY A 40 -2.20 -12.51 12.23
N GLU A 41 -2.45 -12.24 13.49
CA GLU A 41 -3.51 -12.90 14.24
C GLU A 41 -4.88 -12.52 13.65
N PRO A 42 -5.88 -13.38 13.74
CA PRO A 42 -7.23 -13.08 13.23
C PRO A 42 -7.84 -11.83 13.90
N ARG A 43 -7.49 -11.60 15.17
CA ARG A 43 -7.87 -10.44 15.97
C ARG A 43 -6.67 -9.89 16.73
N LEU A 44 -6.63 -8.58 16.92
CA LEU A 44 -5.65 -7.98 17.83
C LEU A 44 -5.93 -8.44 19.27
N PRO A 45 -4.89 -8.82 20.02
CA PRO A 45 -5.02 -9.08 21.45
C PRO A 45 -5.60 -7.88 22.19
N ASP A 46 -6.53 -8.11 23.11
CA ASP A 46 -7.18 -7.05 23.91
C ASP A 46 -6.17 -6.27 24.79
N THR A 47 -5.02 -6.87 25.03
CA THR A 47 -3.90 -6.25 25.76
C THR A 47 -3.21 -5.14 24.98
N ILE A 48 -3.33 -5.10 23.66
CA ILE A 48 -2.71 -4.07 22.82
C ILE A 48 -3.66 -2.87 22.70
N ARG A 49 -3.51 -1.88 23.57
CA ARG A 49 -4.31 -0.65 23.58
C ARG A 49 -3.55 0.56 23.14
N ARG A 50 -2.23 0.62 23.37
CA ARG A 50 -1.35 1.72 23.04
C ARG A 50 -0.13 1.22 22.30
N VAL A 51 0.14 1.80 21.13
CA VAL A 51 1.23 1.40 20.23
C VAL A 51 2.13 2.59 19.93
N VAL A 52 3.43 2.43 20.13
CA VAL A 52 4.43 3.40 19.67
C VAL A 52 4.66 3.18 18.18
N LEU A 53 4.45 4.22 17.37
CA LEU A 53 4.87 4.25 15.97
C LEU A 53 6.26 4.83 15.88
N LEU A 54 7.23 4.04 15.45
CA LEU A 54 8.58 4.50 15.18
C LEU A 54 8.67 5.25 13.85
N PRO A 55 9.63 6.20 13.73
CA PRO A 55 9.91 6.84 12.45
C PRO A 55 10.27 5.81 11.38
N VAL A 56 9.81 6.04 10.15
CA VAL A 56 10.07 5.15 9.03
C VAL A 56 11.58 5.01 8.78
N ALA A 57 12.04 3.77 8.66
CA ALA A 57 13.45 3.43 8.44
C ALA A 57 13.69 2.96 7.00
N GLY A 58 14.96 2.74 6.65
CA GLY A 58 15.42 2.18 5.39
C GLY A 58 16.16 3.18 4.50
N ALA A 59 17.09 2.67 3.70
CA ALA A 59 17.94 3.48 2.82
C ALA A 59 17.16 4.21 1.71
N ALA A 60 15.95 3.74 1.41
CA ALA A 60 15.09 4.28 0.34
C ALA A 60 14.08 5.33 0.83
N THR A 61 14.16 5.82 2.08
CA THR A 61 13.20 6.81 2.62
C THR A 61 13.20 8.14 1.85
N GLY A 62 14.34 8.51 1.24
CA GLY A 62 14.50 9.75 0.48
C GLY A 62 14.82 10.97 1.34
N ALA A 63 14.80 12.16 0.73
CA ALA A 63 15.23 13.40 1.37
C ALA A 63 14.24 13.98 2.40
N ARG A 64 12.97 13.53 2.36
CA ARG A 64 11.89 14.02 3.25
C ARG A 64 11.14 12.86 3.87
N PRO A 65 11.77 12.10 4.76
CA PRO A 65 11.13 10.96 5.41
C PRO A 65 9.93 11.38 6.29
N GLU A 66 9.90 12.62 6.77
CA GLU A 66 8.82 13.16 7.61
C GLU A 66 7.47 13.20 6.89
N GLU A 67 7.46 13.37 5.56
CA GLU A 67 6.22 13.33 4.78
C GLU A 67 5.59 11.93 4.84
N LEU A 68 6.41 10.89 4.79
CA LEU A 68 5.93 9.51 4.91
C LEU A 68 5.58 9.17 6.35
N ASP A 69 6.33 9.65 7.35
CA ASP A 69 5.98 9.52 8.78
C ASP A 69 4.58 10.09 9.06
N ALA A 70 4.29 11.27 8.53
CA ALA A 70 2.99 11.92 8.69
C ALA A 70 1.86 11.12 8.00
N ALA A 71 2.11 10.61 6.78
CA ALA A 71 1.14 9.79 6.06
C ALA A 71 0.85 8.47 6.78
N LEU A 72 1.88 7.80 7.30
CA LEU A 72 1.74 6.58 8.09
C LEU A 72 0.96 6.83 9.38
N LEU A 73 1.27 7.90 10.11
CA LEU A 73 0.54 8.28 11.32
C LEU A 73 -0.94 8.51 11.03
N ALA A 74 -1.26 9.29 10.00
CA ALA A 74 -2.64 9.59 9.63
C ALA A 74 -3.42 8.31 9.25
N ALA A 75 -2.84 7.46 8.42
CA ALA A 75 -3.47 6.21 8.01
C ALA A 75 -3.65 5.23 9.18
N LEU A 76 -2.68 5.14 10.09
CA LEU A 76 -2.76 4.29 11.27
C LEU A 76 -3.83 4.77 12.26
N GLN A 77 -3.92 6.09 12.48
CA GLN A 77 -4.97 6.69 13.31
C GLN A 77 -6.36 6.47 12.70
N GLN A 78 -6.49 6.56 11.38
CA GLN A 78 -7.74 6.30 10.68
C GLN A 78 -8.19 4.84 10.79
N ALA A 79 -7.26 3.89 10.94
CA ALA A 79 -7.58 2.48 11.15
C ALA A 79 -8.30 2.23 12.50
N GLN A 80 -8.16 3.11 13.49
CA GLN A 80 -8.86 3.09 14.80
C GLN A 80 -8.74 1.75 15.54
N ARG A 81 -7.54 1.12 15.53
CA ARG A 81 -7.32 -0.17 16.20
C ARG A 81 -6.83 -0.02 17.64
N PHE A 82 -6.07 1.02 17.93
CA PHE A 82 -5.43 1.31 19.22
C PHE A 82 -5.04 2.79 19.29
N GLU A 83 -4.65 3.25 20.46
CA GLU A 83 -4.04 4.58 20.62
C GLU A 83 -2.64 4.58 20.00
N VAL A 84 -2.33 5.59 19.19
CA VAL A 84 -1.04 5.71 18.50
C VAL A 84 -0.21 6.80 19.15
N VAL A 85 0.99 6.46 19.60
CA VAL A 85 2.00 7.39 20.13
C VAL A 85 3.13 7.51 19.11
N PRO A 86 3.18 8.59 18.30
CA PRO A 86 4.28 8.75 17.35
C PRO A 86 5.56 9.15 18.08
N LEU A 87 6.67 8.50 17.74
CA LEU A 87 7.99 8.91 18.20
C LEU A 87 8.66 9.80 17.14
N ALA A 88 9.01 11.03 17.50
CA ALA A 88 9.66 11.94 16.58
C ALA A 88 11.13 11.53 16.30
N ARG A 89 11.64 11.77 15.08
CA ARG A 89 13.00 11.41 14.66
C ARG A 89 14.09 11.97 15.56
N ASP A 90 14.00 13.24 15.90
CA ASP A 90 14.96 13.90 16.77
C ASP A 90 14.88 13.42 18.24
N ALA A 91 13.70 13.05 18.73
CA ALA A 91 13.54 12.39 20.03
C ALA A 91 14.19 11.01 20.01
N CYS A 92 13.97 10.25 18.92
CA CYS A 92 14.60 8.95 18.69
C CYS A 92 16.14 9.06 18.68
N ARG A 93 16.68 10.04 17.95
CA ARG A 93 18.13 10.32 17.89
C ARG A 93 18.70 10.69 19.26
N ARG A 94 18.05 11.60 19.99
CA ARG A 94 18.53 12.02 21.33
C ARG A 94 18.51 10.87 22.33
N ARG A 95 17.51 10.01 22.27
CA ARG A 95 17.30 8.98 23.29
C ARG A 95 18.06 7.69 22.99
N TYR A 96 18.13 7.30 21.70
CA TYR A 96 18.63 5.98 21.27
C TYR A 96 19.81 6.07 20.29
N GLY A 97 20.27 7.27 19.93
CA GLY A 97 21.42 7.48 19.04
C GLY A 97 21.13 7.32 17.54
N ALA A 98 19.88 6.99 17.15
CA ALA A 98 19.49 6.84 15.77
C ALA A 98 18.12 7.49 15.51
N GLU A 99 17.89 8.05 14.31
CA GLU A 99 16.65 8.71 13.94
C GLU A 99 15.48 7.72 13.70
N ALA A 100 15.80 6.50 13.33
CA ALA A 100 14.84 5.45 13.01
C ALA A 100 15.49 4.09 13.21
N PHE A 101 14.70 3.05 13.40
CA PHE A 101 15.14 1.68 13.59
C PHE A 101 14.51 0.77 12.54
N ASN A 102 15.37 0.05 11.82
CA ASN A 102 14.93 -0.93 10.84
C ASN A 102 14.39 -2.19 11.54
N SER A 103 13.27 -2.69 11.09
CA SER A 103 12.58 -3.84 11.68
C SER A 103 13.35 -5.16 11.60
N THR A 104 14.42 -5.21 10.78
CA THR A 104 15.25 -6.41 10.57
C THR A 104 16.64 -6.27 11.16
N ALA A 105 17.01 -5.08 11.66
CA ALA A 105 18.30 -4.85 12.30
C ALA A 105 18.31 -5.30 13.76
N ALA A 106 19.50 -5.51 14.29
CA ALA A 106 19.66 -5.71 15.74
C ALA A 106 19.25 -4.43 16.48
N LEU A 107 18.37 -4.57 17.45
CA LEU A 107 17.92 -3.49 18.30
C LEU A 107 18.87 -3.32 19.50
N PRO A 108 18.97 -2.10 20.08
CA PRO A 108 19.66 -1.92 21.34
C PRO A 108 19.09 -2.85 22.43
N PRO A 109 19.89 -3.27 23.40
CA PRO A 109 19.40 -4.02 24.55
C PRO A 109 18.21 -3.32 25.22
N ASP A 110 17.22 -4.07 25.64
CA ASP A 110 16.01 -3.57 26.33
C ASP A 110 15.22 -2.49 25.58
N PHE A 111 15.44 -2.31 24.27
CA PHE A 111 14.81 -1.25 23.47
C PHE A 111 13.28 -1.25 23.58
N LEU A 112 12.65 -2.40 23.32
CA LEU A 112 11.19 -2.53 23.41
C LEU A 112 10.68 -2.31 24.85
N ALA A 113 11.34 -2.90 25.83
CA ALA A 113 10.99 -2.71 27.22
C ALA A 113 11.12 -1.25 27.69
N THR A 114 12.11 -0.54 27.18
CA THR A 114 12.31 0.88 27.45
C THR A 114 11.21 1.73 26.84
N LEU A 115 10.86 1.49 25.55
CA LEU A 115 9.71 2.15 24.90
C LEU A 115 8.40 1.89 25.65
N GLY A 116 8.19 0.64 26.07
CA GLY A 116 7.00 0.28 26.85
C GLY A 116 6.87 1.05 28.14
N ARG A 117 7.98 1.18 28.90
CA ARG A 117 7.97 1.95 30.16
C ARG A 117 7.83 3.45 29.96
N GLU A 118 8.55 4.03 28.98
CA GLU A 118 8.58 5.48 28.75
C GLU A 118 7.26 6.00 28.15
N HIS A 119 6.60 5.20 27.33
CA HIS A 119 5.38 5.60 26.62
C HIS A 119 4.13 4.86 27.09
N ALA A 120 4.22 4.01 28.12
CA ALA A 120 3.16 3.11 28.56
C ALA A 120 2.57 2.31 27.38
N ALA A 121 3.45 1.80 26.50
CA ALA A 121 3.07 1.13 25.27
C ALA A 121 3.03 -0.39 25.46
N ASP A 122 2.01 -1.00 24.85
CA ASP A 122 1.82 -2.46 24.84
C ASP A 122 2.55 -3.11 23.66
N ALA A 123 2.71 -2.34 22.57
CA ALA A 123 3.40 -2.81 21.37
C ALA A 123 4.13 -1.66 20.65
N VAL A 124 5.05 -2.02 19.76
CA VAL A 124 5.83 -1.11 18.93
C VAL A 124 5.62 -1.48 17.47
N LEU A 125 5.35 -0.47 16.64
CA LEU A 125 5.20 -0.61 15.20
C LEU A 125 6.45 -0.06 14.50
N PHE A 126 7.12 -0.93 13.77
CA PHE A 126 8.22 -0.62 12.87
C PHE A 126 7.68 -0.53 11.45
N VAL A 127 8.16 0.44 10.67
CA VAL A 127 7.89 0.53 9.24
C VAL A 127 9.20 0.85 8.51
N ASP A 128 9.54 0.03 7.51
CA ASP A 128 10.71 0.21 6.67
C ASP A 128 10.29 0.51 5.23
N VAL A 129 11.02 1.39 4.56
CA VAL A 129 10.97 1.52 3.10
C VAL A 129 12.00 0.56 2.52
N THR A 130 11.52 -0.46 1.81
CA THR A 130 12.37 -1.50 1.20
C THR A 130 12.83 -1.09 -0.20
N THR A 131 11.98 -0.38 -0.94
CA THR A 131 12.31 0.22 -2.24
C THR A 131 11.48 1.47 -2.49
N ARG A 132 12.00 2.41 -3.27
CA ARG A 132 11.26 3.62 -3.66
C ARG A 132 11.75 4.19 -4.98
N ARG A 133 10.81 4.48 -5.89
CA ARG A 133 11.03 5.26 -7.10
C ARG A 133 10.22 6.54 -7.00
N PHE A 134 10.92 7.69 -7.08
CA PHE A 134 10.32 9.02 -6.90
C PHE A 134 9.79 9.64 -8.20
N TYR A 135 10.10 9.04 -9.35
CA TYR A 135 9.65 9.50 -10.67
C TYR A 135 8.66 8.52 -11.26
N PRO A 136 7.65 8.99 -11.99
CA PRO A 136 6.67 8.12 -12.65
C PRO A 136 7.32 7.10 -13.61
N PRO A 137 6.83 5.86 -13.59
CA PRO A 137 5.84 5.34 -12.65
C PRO A 137 6.41 5.17 -11.24
N LEU A 138 5.68 5.70 -10.23
CA LEU A 138 6.11 5.61 -8.83
C LEU A 138 6.11 4.17 -8.35
N THR A 139 7.04 3.84 -7.46
CA THR A 139 7.07 2.54 -6.78
C THR A 139 7.41 2.77 -5.31
N LEU A 140 6.70 2.09 -4.42
CA LEU A 140 6.94 2.13 -2.98
C LEU A 140 6.82 0.73 -2.39
N GLY A 141 7.91 0.23 -1.83
CA GLY A 141 7.93 -0.99 -1.03
C GLY A 141 7.92 -0.64 0.45
N LEU A 142 6.99 -1.22 1.18
CA LEU A 142 6.84 -1.06 2.62
C LEU A 142 6.91 -2.41 3.31
N ARG A 143 7.69 -2.47 4.39
CA ARG A 143 7.67 -3.57 5.36
C ARG A 143 7.26 -3.02 6.69
N ALA A 144 6.31 -3.69 7.36
CA ALA A 144 5.88 -3.31 8.68
C ALA A 144 5.88 -4.52 9.63
N ARG A 145 6.15 -4.27 10.91
CA ARG A 145 6.12 -5.27 11.97
C ARG A 145 5.53 -4.67 13.24
N LEU A 146 4.47 -5.27 13.74
CA LEU A 146 3.88 -4.94 15.04
C LEU A 146 4.34 -5.98 16.05
N ALA A 147 5.17 -5.54 17.02
CA ALA A 147 5.74 -6.39 18.06
C ALA A 147 5.21 -5.99 19.43
N THR A 148 4.80 -6.96 20.24
CA THR A 148 4.45 -6.74 21.66
C THR A 148 5.69 -6.38 22.47
N VAL A 149 5.50 -5.56 23.50
CA VAL A 149 6.58 -5.19 24.43
C VAL A 149 6.85 -6.30 25.43
N ALA A 150 5.80 -6.96 25.92
CA ALA A 150 5.89 -7.90 27.05
C ALA A 150 6.65 -9.19 26.71
N ASP A 151 6.38 -9.78 25.55
CA ASP A 151 6.92 -11.09 25.13
C ASP A 151 7.67 -11.04 23.79
N VAL A 152 7.86 -9.85 23.23
CA VAL A 152 8.59 -9.61 21.96
C VAL A 152 8.03 -10.45 20.81
N ARG A 153 6.73 -10.67 20.78
CA ARG A 153 6.04 -11.47 19.77
C ARG A 153 5.53 -10.60 18.62
N LEU A 154 5.69 -11.06 17.41
CA LEU A 154 5.11 -10.41 16.23
C LEU A 154 3.62 -10.78 16.16
N VAL A 155 2.76 -9.75 16.17
CA VAL A 155 1.30 -9.86 16.09
C VAL A 155 0.80 -9.66 14.67
N TRP A 156 1.51 -8.83 13.89
CA TRP A 156 1.20 -8.55 12.51
C TRP A 156 2.49 -8.17 11.75
N THR A 157 2.56 -8.62 10.51
CA THR A 157 3.63 -8.31 9.57
C THR A 157 3.07 -8.01 8.20
N TYR A 158 3.76 -7.15 7.47
CA TYR A 158 3.42 -6.75 6.10
C TYR A 158 4.72 -6.53 5.31
N ASP A 159 4.77 -6.97 4.03
CA ASP A 159 5.92 -6.74 3.15
C ASP A 159 5.45 -6.74 1.69
N GLU A 160 5.18 -5.56 1.11
CA GLU A 160 4.65 -5.42 -0.24
C GLU A 160 5.37 -4.31 -1.01
N VAL A 161 5.44 -4.49 -2.33
CA VAL A 161 5.88 -3.46 -3.27
C VAL A 161 4.68 -3.06 -4.13
N ILE A 162 4.33 -1.78 -4.09
CA ILE A 162 3.20 -1.21 -4.82
C ILE A 162 3.76 -0.35 -5.95
N ALA A 163 3.34 -0.62 -7.20
CA ALA A 163 3.72 0.14 -8.38
C ALA A 163 2.52 0.92 -8.92
N ALA A 164 2.70 2.21 -9.19
CA ALA A 164 1.62 3.11 -9.61
C ALA A 164 1.09 2.85 -11.03
N ASP A 165 1.82 2.09 -11.83
CA ASP A 165 1.46 1.63 -13.19
C ASP A 165 0.83 0.23 -13.23
N ASP A 166 0.80 -0.49 -12.10
CA ASP A 166 0.07 -1.75 -12.00
C ASP A 166 -1.43 -1.51 -12.26
N PRO A 167 -2.05 -2.20 -13.24
CA PRO A 167 -3.46 -2.04 -13.56
C PRO A 167 -4.39 -2.22 -12.36
N ALA A 168 -4.11 -3.15 -11.45
CA ALA A 168 -4.89 -3.37 -10.24
C ALA A 168 -4.76 -2.17 -9.26
N VAL A 169 -3.57 -1.58 -9.14
CA VAL A 169 -3.33 -0.36 -8.35
C VAL A 169 -4.06 0.83 -8.95
N VAL A 170 -4.06 0.96 -10.29
CA VAL A 170 -4.84 2.01 -10.98
C VAL A 170 -6.31 1.93 -10.62
N VAL A 171 -6.90 0.73 -10.65
CA VAL A 171 -8.30 0.51 -10.27
C VAL A 171 -8.54 0.80 -8.79
N ALA A 172 -7.64 0.37 -7.90
CA ALA A 172 -7.75 0.62 -6.47
C ALA A 172 -7.72 2.12 -6.14
N VAL A 173 -6.81 2.88 -6.77
CA VAL A 173 -6.72 4.35 -6.61
C VAL A 173 -8.01 5.02 -7.10
N ARG A 174 -8.51 4.64 -8.29
CA ARG A 174 -9.75 5.20 -8.83
C ARG A 174 -10.94 4.96 -7.91
N ARG A 175 -11.13 3.72 -7.43
CA ARG A 175 -12.24 3.37 -6.52
C ARG A 175 -12.21 4.16 -5.23
N ARG A 176 -11.01 4.41 -4.70
CA ARG A 176 -10.84 5.14 -3.44
C ARG A 176 -11.14 6.63 -3.58
N GLN A 177 -10.88 7.21 -4.75
CA GLN A 177 -11.12 8.63 -5.03
C GLN A 177 -12.49 8.91 -5.60
N TYR A 178 -13.26 7.86 -5.93
CA TYR A 178 -14.59 8.02 -6.48
C TYR A 178 -15.53 8.62 -5.41
N GLN A 179 -15.99 9.83 -5.69
CA GLN A 179 -17.09 10.46 -4.95
C GLN A 179 -18.20 10.78 -5.94
N PRO A 180 -19.47 10.36 -5.67
CA PRO A 180 -20.60 10.71 -6.53
C PRO A 180 -20.72 12.23 -6.70
N GLY A 181 -20.72 12.72 -7.96
CA GLY A 181 -20.86 14.15 -8.27
C GLY A 181 -19.56 14.95 -8.32
N SER A 182 -18.40 14.40 -8.01
CA SER A 182 -17.10 15.03 -8.27
C SER A 182 -16.62 14.78 -9.70
N PRO A 183 -15.88 15.73 -10.33
CA PRO A 183 -15.15 15.45 -11.56
C PRO A 183 -14.27 14.23 -11.33
N VAL A 184 -14.35 13.27 -12.23
CA VAL A 184 -13.57 12.02 -12.13
C VAL A 184 -12.10 12.39 -12.30
N ASP A 185 -11.39 12.65 -11.20
CA ASP A 185 -9.95 12.54 -11.18
C ASP A 185 -9.63 11.06 -11.47
N SER A 186 -8.98 10.80 -12.58
CA SER A 186 -8.58 9.45 -13.01
C SER A 186 -7.62 8.76 -12.04
N GLY A 187 -7.41 9.30 -10.84
CA GLY A 187 -6.39 8.89 -9.88
C GLY A 187 -4.95 9.23 -10.33
N LEU A 188 -4.82 9.98 -11.42
CA LEU A 188 -3.52 10.34 -11.97
C LEU A 188 -2.71 11.18 -10.99
N ALA A 189 -3.34 12.15 -10.33
CA ALA A 189 -2.69 13.00 -9.35
C ALA A 189 -2.10 12.21 -8.18
N THR A 190 -2.77 11.16 -7.71
CA THR A 190 -2.23 10.26 -6.68
C THR A 190 -1.07 9.44 -7.21
N ARG A 191 -1.18 8.89 -8.42
CA ARG A 191 -0.14 8.06 -9.02
C ARG A 191 1.09 8.82 -9.50
N GLN A 192 1.02 10.15 -9.58
CA GLN A 192 2.15 11.02 -9.97
C GLN A 192 2.75 11.79 -8.80
N SER A 193 2.08 11.88 -7.66
CA SER A 193 2.57 12.58 -6.48
C SER A 193 3.15 11.60 -5.46
N PRO A 194 4.46 11.65 -5.15
CA PRO A 194 5.06 10.76 -4.15
C PRO A 194 4.39 10.83 -2.76
N ALA A 195 3.95 12.02 -2.35
CA ALA A 195 3.25 12.21 -1.06
C ALA A 195 1.87 11.54 -1.06
N ARG A 196 1.05 11.77 -2.12
CA ARG A 196 -0.28 11.14 -2.24
C ARG A 196 -0.19 9.63 -2.42
N PHE A 197 0.79 9.16 -3.20
CA PHE A 197 1.02 7.74 -3.38
C PHE A 197 1.50 7.07 -2.10
N GLY A 198 2.35 7.75 -1.31
CA GLY A 198 2.76 7.30 0.01
C GLY A 198 1.57 7.16 0.99
N ALA A 199 0.66 8.14 0.99
CA ALA A 199 -0.56 8.07 1.80
C ALA A 199 -1.47 6.90 1.37
N PHE A 200 -1.69 6.72 0.06
CA PHE A 200 -2.44 5.59 -0.47
C PHE A 200 -1.83 4.23 -0.08
N ALA A 201 -0.50 4.09 -0.20
CA ALA A 201 0.21 2.88 0.19
C ALA A 201 0.13 2.59 1.69
N ALA A 202 0.22 3.64 2.54
CA ALA A 202 0.06 3.52 3.99
C ALA A 202 -1.35 3.03 4.37
N GLU A 203 -2.38 3.56 3.72
CA GLU A 203 -3.75 3.15 3.93
C GLU A 203 -4.00 1.70 3.48
N LEU A 204 -3.44 1.27 2.33
CA LEU A 204 -3.50 -0.12 1.89
C LEU A 204 -2.82 -1.05 2.91
N MET A 205 -1.63 -0.68 3.38
CA MET A 205 -0.91 -1.46 4.38
C MET A 205 -1.74 -1.65 5.65
N PHE A 206 -2.26 -0.57 6.23
CA PHE A 206 -3.02 -0.65 7.48
C PHE A 206 -4.43 -1.22 7.33
N SER A 207 -4.96 -1.35 6.10
CA SER A 207 -6.19 -2.10 5.86
C SER A 207 -6.06 -3.59 6.18
N THR A 208 -4.82 -4.11 6.23
CA THR A 208 -4.51 -5.51 6.57
C THR A 208 -4.31 -5.77 8.07
N LEU A 209 -4.35 -4.71 8.91
CA LEU A 209 -4.28 -4.88 10.35
C LEU A 209 -5.44 -5.75 10.85
N PRO A 210 -5.18 -6.68 11.78
CA PRO A 210 -6.22 -7.48 12.40
C PRO A 210 -7.36 -6.62 12.97
N SER A 211 -8.58 -7.15 12.93
CA SER A 211 -9.73 -6.49 13.56
C SER A 211 -9.61 -6.51 15.09
N ARG A 212 -10.34 -5.65 15.75
CA ARG A 212 -10.59 -5.71 17.18
C ARG A 212 -11.65 -6.74 17.48
#